data_81e41969e85bb0a3254be8806bfb652e
#
_entry.id   81e41969e85bb0a3254be8806bfb652e
#
_cell.length_a   1.000
_cell.length_b   1.000
_cell.length_c   1.000
_cell.angle_alpha   90.00
_cell.angle_beta   90.00
_cell.angle_gamma   90.00
#
_symmetry.space_group_name_H-M   'P 1'
#
loop_
_entity.id
_entity.type
_entity.pdbx_description
1 polymer ?
#
loop_
_entity_poly.entity_id
_entity_poly.type
_entity_poly.pdbx_seq_one_letter_code
_entity_poly.pdbx_strand_id
1 'polypeptide(L)'
;LDLVLNVLPPGVANTLRTRDDLDQLPEVVLDLGRLPEARFVSGDADLDRSPVTTGDLENVIERVGDFGEDNRAGIERTLHRISAIRNRRGQVIGITCRVGRAVFGTIKIIEDLAFSGKNILLLGRPGVGKTTMLREMARVLSQEAKKRVIIVDTSNEIAGDGDVPHSAIGRSRRMQVPSPSRQHGVMIEAVENHMPETIVIDEMGTE
;
A
#
# COMPACT_ATOMS: atom_id res chain seq x y z
N LEU A 1 11.40 0.97 -5.11
CA LEU A 1 12.19 0.79 -3.88
C LEU A 1 12.91 2.09 -3.48
N ASP A 2 13.51 2.81 -4.44
CA ASP A 2 14.24 4.07 -4.17
C ASP A 2 13.41 5.09 -3.38
N LEU A 3 12.11 5.17 -3.64
CA LEU A 3 11.23 6.10 -2.94
C LEU A 3 11.10 5.77 -1.45
N VAL A 4 11.09 4.50 -1.06
CA VAL A 4 11.09 4.15 0.37
C VAL A 4 12.46 4.41 1.02
N LEU A 5 13.55 4.16 0.29
CA LEU A 5 14.89 4.47 0.80
C LEU A 5 15.09 5.98 1.03
N ASN A 6 14.46 6.81 0.21
CA ASN A 6 14.56 8.27 0.33
C ASN A 6 13.82 8.83 1.55
N VAL A 7 12.86 8.13 2.12
CA VAL A 7 12.17 8.57 3.35
C VAL A 7 12.87 8.07 4.63
N LEU A 8 13.74 7.07 4.53
CA LEU A 8 14.48 6.53 5.68
C LEU A 8 15.61 7.47 6.13
N PRO A 9 16.06 7.36 7.39
CA PRO A 9 17.26 8.05 7.86
C PRO A 9 18.47 7.74 6.98
N PRO A 10 19.36 8.70 6.71
CA PRO A 10 20.46 8.53 5.75
C PRO A 10 21.37 7.33 6.04
N GLY A 11 21.70 7.08 7.31
CA GLY A 11 22.54 5.94 7.70
C GLY A 11 21.88 4.60 7.33
N VAL A 12 20.61 4.46 7.67
CA VAL A 12 19.78 3.28 7.36
C VAL A 12 19.66 3.07 5.85
N ALA A 13 19.32 4.13 5.12
CA ALA A 13 19.18 4.08 3.66
C ALA A 13 20.50 3.70 2.96
N ASN A 14 21.63 4.25 3.41
CA ASN A 14 22.93 3.92 2.83
C ASN A 14 23.31 2.46 3.07
N THR A 15 23.10 1.93 4.28
CA THR A 15 23.35 0.52 4.59
C THR A 15 22.50 -0.38 3.71
N LEU A 16 21.21 -0.06 3.54
CA LEU A 16 20.33 -0.84 2.66
C LEU A 16 20.79 -0.82 1.20
N ARG A 17 21.25 0.31 0.67
CA ARG A 17 21.73 0.43 -0.72
C ARG A 17 22.95 -0.43 -1.03
N THR A 18 23.73 -0.81 -0.02
CA THR A 18 24.92 -1.67 -0.20
C THR A 18 24.61 -3.17 -0.18
N ARG A 19 23.35 -3.55 0.04
CA ARG A 19 22.95 -4.95 0.16
C ARG A 19 22.56 -5.54 -1.19
N ASP A 20 23.02 -6.76 -1.45
CA ASP A 20 22.70 -7.51 -2.68
C ASP A 20 21.28 -8.11 -2.66
N ASP A 21 20.67 -8.25 -1.46
CA ASP A 21 19.32 -8.82 -1.27
C ASP A 21 18.23 -7.76 -1.07
N LEU A 22 18.50 -6.52 -1.43
CA LEU A 22 17.60 -5.39 -1.26
C LEU A 22 16.25 -5.57 -1.98
N ASP A 23 16.24 -6.28 -3.10
CA ASP A 23 15.05 -6.63 -3.84
C ASP A 23 14.10 -7.56 -3.08
N GLN A 24 14.61 -8.26 -2.06
CA GLN A 24 13.85 -9.16 -1.20
C GLN A 24 13.43 -8.51 0.13
N LEU A 25 13.70 -7.21 0.34
CA LEU A 25 13.32 -6.48 1.55
C LEU A 25 11.80 -6.33 1.69
N PRO A 26 11.14 -6.94 2.67
CA PRO A 26 9.71 -6.75 2.93
C PRO A 26 9.43 -5.59 3.88
N GLU A 27 10.32 -5.34 4.88
CA GLU A 27 10.00 -4.42 5.95
C GLU A 27 11.25 -3.81 6.59
N VAL A 28 11.16 -2.52 6.96
CA VAL A 28 12.15 -1.83 7.82
C VAL A 28 11.43 -1.33 9.07
N VAL A 29 12.03 -1.56 10.23
CA VAL A 29 11.50 -1.17 11.54
C VAL A 29 12.44 -0.17 12.20
N LEU A 30 11.86 0.93 12.66
CA LEU A 30 12.53 2.01 13.39
C LEU A 30 11.80 2.23 14.71
N ASP A 31 12.32 1.68 15.81
CA ASP A 31 11.77 1.88 17.16
C ASP A 31 12.70 2.76 17.99
N LEU A 32 12.16 3.77 18.63
CA LEU A 32 12.92 4.72 19.46
C LEU A 32 13.78 4.00 20.51
N GLY A 33 15.08 4.27 20.48
CA GLY A 33 16.05 3.69 21.41
C GLY A 33 16.48 2.25 21.09
N ARG A 34 16.03 1.67 19.97
CA ARG A 34 16.48 0.37 19.47
C ARG A 34 17.31 0.53 18.19
N LEU A 35 18.06 -0.48 17.81
CA LEU A 35 18.75 -0.50 16.52
C LEU A 35 17.72 -0.56 15.39
N PRO A 36 17.92 0.18 14.29
CA PRO A 36 17.07 0.06 13.11
C PRO A 36 17.26 -1.33 12.48
N GLU A 37 16.15 -1.98 12.15
CA GLU A 37 16.11 -3.36 11.70
C GLU A 37 15.51 -3.51 10.32
N ALA A 38 16.14 -4.29 9.45
CA ALA A 38 15.51 -4.79 8.22
C ALA A 38 15.09 -6.24 8.43
N ARG A 39 13.85 -6.56 8.11
CA ARG A 39 13.32 -7.91 8.17
C ARG A 39 13.32 -8.50 6.78
N PHE A 40 13.98 -9.64 6.62
CA PHE A 40 14.01 -10.41 5.37
C PHE A 40 13.41 -11.80 5.61
N VAL A 41 13.02 -12.47 4.53
CA VAL A 41 12.59 -13.89 4.62
C VAL A 41 13.72 -14.78 5.14
N SER A 42 14.96 -14.41 4.87
CA SER A 42 16.18 -15.10 5.31
C SER A 42 16.56 -14.84 6.78
N GLY A 43 15.96 -13.87 7.43
CA GLY A 43 16.25 -13.43 8.80
C GLY A 43 16.43 -11.91 8.92
N ASP A 44 16.43 -11.42 10.14
CA ASP A 44 16.50 -9.99 10.44
C ASP A 44 17.95 -9.50 10.45
N ALA A 45 18.15 -8.22 10.10
CA ALA A 45 19.46 -7.58 10.04
C ALA A 45 19.42 -6.17 10.66
N ASP A 46 20.35 -5.89 11.57
CA ASP A 46 20.57 -4.53 12.06
C ASP A 46 21.17 -3.66 10.95
N LEU A 47 20.61 -2.46 10.79
CA LEU A 47 20.97 -1.53 9.71
C LEU A 47 21.94 -0.44 10.16
N ASP A 48 22.08 -0.21 11.46
CA ASP A 48 23.00 0.74 12.04
C ASP A 48 23.50 0.20 13.40
N ARG A 49 24.59 0.79 13.90
CA ARG A 49 25.14 0.53 15.25
C ARG A 49 24.59 1.50 16.29
N SER A 50 23.92 2.54 15.85
CA SER A 50 23.33 3.59 16.70
C SER A 50 21.83 3.34 16.85
N PRO A 51 21.29 3.47 18.07
CA PRO A 51 19.85 3.39 18.29
C PRO A 51 19.11 4.52 17.55
N VAL A 52 17.88 4.23 17.09
CA VAL A 52 16.98 5.19 16.50
C VAL A 52 16.69 6.33 17.47
N THR A 53 16.84 7.55 17.01
CA THR A 53 16.58 8.78 17.77
C THR A 53 15.21 9.36 17.42
N THR A 54 14.74 10.32 18.24
CA THR A 54 13.53 11.08 17.92
C THR A 54 13.69 11.83 16.59
N GLY A 55 14.87 12.40 16.32
CA GLY A 55 15.17 13.09 15.07
C GLY A 55 15.08 12.18 13.84
N ASP A 56 15.44 10.91 13.95
CA ASP A 56 15.30 9.94 12.87
C ASP A 56 13.83 9.70 12.53
N LEU A 57 12.97 9.55 13.54
CA LEU A 57 11.54 9.37 13.34
C LEU A 57 10.89 10.64 12.76
N GLU A 58 11.25 11.83 13.27
CA GLU A 58 10.79 13.11 12.75
C GLU A 58 11.17 13.30 11.28
N ASN A 59 12.40 12.96 10.89
CA ASN A 59 12.86 12.99 9.50
C ASN A 59 12.00 12.11 8.57
N VAL A 60 11.58 10.92 9.02
CA VAL A 60 10.69 10.06 8.25
C VAL A 60 9.31 10.70 8.12
N ILE A 61 8.75 11.20 9.24
CA ILE A 61 7.43 11.85 9.28
C ILE A 61 7.38 13.05 8.33
N GLU A 62 8.38 13.93 8.36
CA GLU A 62 8.46 15.11 7.49
C GLU A 62 8.43 14.75 6.00
N ARG A 63 9.03 13.61 5.62
CA ARG A 63 9.09 13.16 4.22
C ARG A 63 7.87 12.39 3.75
N VAL A 64 7.20 11.72 4.67
CA VAL A 64 6.02 10.90 4.38
C VAL A 64 4.74 11.75 4.46
N GLY A 65 4.71 12.75 5.36
CA GLY A 65 3.55 13.58 5.64
C GLY A 65 2.67 13.02 6.75
N ASP A 66 1.41 13.43 6.75
CA ASP A 66 0.48 13.12 7.84
C ASP A 66 0.03 11.65 7.82
N PHE A 67 -0.09 11.08 9.02
CA PHE A 67 -0.68 9.76 9.22
C PHE A 67 -2.19 9.87 9.40
N GLY A 68 -2.94 9.00 8.74
CA GLY A 68 -4.37 8.87 8.91
C GLY A 68 -4.80 8.42 10.31
N GLU A 69 -6.10 8.33 10.55
CA GLU A 69 -6.66 7.86 11.82
C GLU A 69 -6.23 6.42 12.19
N ASP A 70 -5.92 5.61 11.19
CA ASP A 70 -5.39 4.25 11.32
C ASP A 70 -3.87 4.19 11.54
N ASN A 71 -3.21 5.35 11.74
CA ASN A 71 -1.76 5.49 11.86
C ASN A 71 -0.99 5.00 10.64
N ARG A 72 -1.56 5.10 9.45
CA ARG A 72 -0.91 4.76 8.19
C ARG A 72 -0.68 6.00 7.34
N ALA A 73 0.38 5.95 6.57
CA ALA A 73 0.70 6.91 5.53
C ALA A 73 1.33 6.19 4.34
N GLY A 74 1.26 6.79 3.18
CA GLY A 74 1.84 6.22 1.97
C GLY A 74 2.84 7.15 1.31
N ILE A 75 3.59 6.57 0.39
CA ILE A 75 4.47 7.32 -0.49
C ILE A 75 3.79 7.37 -1.85
N GLU A 76 3.66 8.57 -2.40
CA GLU A 76 3.06 8.84 -3.71
C GLU A 76 3.51 7.84 -4.78
N ARG A 77 2.56 7.33 -5.58
CA ARG A 77 2.81 6.42 -6.70
C ARG A 77 3.43 5.07 -6.32
N THR A 78 3.35 4.68 -5.04
CA THR A 78 3.89 3.42 -4.56
C THR A 78 2.83 2.56 -3.88
N LEU A 79 3.19 1.30 -3.63
CA LEU A 79 2.44 0.37 -2.77
C LEU A 79 3.11 0.23 -1.39
N HIS A 80 4.11 1.07 -1.10
CA HIS A 80 4.74 1.08 0.20
C HIS A 80 3.78 1.65 1.24
N ARG A 81 3.78 1.06 2.43
CA ARG A 81 2.97 1.49 3.56
C ARG A 81 3.87 1.83 4.73
N ILE A 82 3.68 2.99 5.28
CA ILE A 82 4.37 3.46 6.46
C ILE A 82 3.36 3.45 7.61
N SER A 83 3.68 2.77 8.70
CA SER A 83 2.78 2.67 9.85
C SER A 83 3.49 3.20 11.10
N ALA A 84 2.80 4.05 11.86
CA ALA A 84 3.33 4.66 13.07
C ALA A 84 2.84 3.92 14.33
N ILE A 85 3.73 3.75 15.30
CA ILE A 85 3.40 3.37 16.67
C ILE A 85 3.47 4.62 17.54
N ARG A 86 2.40 4.90 18.29
CA ARG A 86 2.31 6.06 19.17
C ARG A 86 2.33 5.68 20.64
N ASN A 87 2.93 6.54 21.43
CA ASN A 87 2.84 6.45 22.89
C ASN A 87 1.50 7.01 23.41
N ARG A 88 1.29 6.94 24.73
CA ARG A 88 0.06 7.45 25.39
C ARG A 88 -0.18 8.96 25.18
N ARG A 89 0.83 9.72 24.75
CA ARG A 89 0.74 11.17 24.49
C ARG A 89 0.51 11.47 23.02
N GLY A 90 0.34 10.44 22.17
CA GLY A 90 0.16 10.58 20.74
C GLY A 90 1.45 10.78 19.94
N GLN A 91 2.62 10.82 20.57
CA GLN A 91 3.90 10.99 19.88
C GLN A 91 4.31 9.68 19.21
N VAL A 92 4.86 9.75 18.00
CA VAL A 92 5.39 8.59 17.29
C VAL A 92 6.67 8.12 17.97
N ILE A 93 6.70 6.85 18.36
CA ILE A 93 7.82 6.17 19.01
C ILE A 93 8.32 4.98 18.21
N GLY A 94 7.66 4.65 17.11
CA GLY A 94 8.07 3.59 16.20
C GLY A 94 7.46 3.77 14.83
N ILE A 95 8.17 3.32 13.81
CA ILE A 95 7.74 3.35 12.41
C ILE A 95 8.06 2.00 11.78
N THR A 96 7.08 1.44 11.07
CA THR A 96 7.26 0.27 10.22
C THR A 96 7.06 0.67 8.77
N CYS A 97 8.10 0.48 7.95
CA CYS A 97 8.07 0.74 6.52
C CYS A 97 7.92 -0.59 5.77
N ARG A 98 6.74 -0.89 5.25
CA ARG A 98 6.49 -2.07 4.42
C ARG A 98 6.74 -1.79 2.95
N VAL A 99 7.53 -2.65 2.32
CA VAL A 99 7.85 -2.54 0.90
C VAL A 99 6.81 -3.29 0.07
N GLY A 100 5.85 -2.55 -0.47
CA GLY A 100 4.86 -3.09 -1.40
C GLY A 100 5.43 -3.22 -2.81
N ARG A 101 5.06 -4.30 -3.50
CA ARG A 101 5.45 -4.59 -4.89
C ARG A 101 4.24 -4.91 -5.73
N ALA A 102 4.22 -4.42 -6.96
CA ALA A 102 3.24 -4.85 -7.95
C ALA A 102 3.70 -6.15 -8.62
N VAL A 103 2.78 -7.09 -8.76
CA VAL A 103 2.98 -8.31 -9.53
C VAL A 103 2.03 -8.26 -10.72
N PHE A 104 2.54 -8.53 -11.90
CA PHE A 104 1.79 -8.50 -13.16
C PHE A 104 1.54 -9.90 -13.71
N GLY A 105 0.48 -10.03 -14.50
CA GLY A 105 0.15 -11.28 -15.20
C GLY A 105 -0.63 -12.30 -14.36
N THR A 106 -0.95 -12.01 -13.11
CA THR A 106 -1.73 -12.91 -12.24
C THR A 106 -3.17 -13.09 -12.73
N ILE A 107 -3.72 -12.12 -13.47
CA ILE A 107 -5.08 -12.16 -14.01
C ILE A 107 -5.29 -13.27 -15.04
N LYS A 108 -4.24 -13.76 -15.70
CA LYS A 108 -4.34 -14.76 -16.77
C LYS A 108 -5.10 -16.03 -16.37
N ILE A 109 -5.10 -16.35 -15.08
CA ILE A 109 -5.79 -17.55 -14.55
C ILE A 109 -7.33 -17.39 -14.62
N ILE A 110 -7.83 -16.15 -14.56
CA ILE A 110 -9.27 -15.82 -14.55
C ILE A 110 -9.61 -14.75 -15.60
N GLU A 111 -8.80 -14.62 -16.63
CA GLU A 111 -8.95 -13.59 -17.65
C GLU A 111 -10.30 -13.69 -18.38
N ASP A 112 -10.73 -14.89 -18.70
CA ASP A 112 -12.03 -15.18 -19.29
C ASP A 112 -13.19 -14.69 -18.40
N LEU A 113 -13.08 -14.86 -17.08
CA LEU A 113 -14.05 -14.36 -16.13
C LEU A 113 -14.04 -12.82 -16.08
N ALA A 114 -12.86 -12.21 -16.09
CA ALA A 114 -12.75 -10.76 -16.07
C ALA A 114 -13.45 -10.10 -17.26
N PHE A 115 -13.36 -10.69 -18.45
CA PHE A 115 -14.03 -10.20 -19.66
C PHE A 115 -15.47 -10.67 -19.83
N SER A 116 -15.98 -11.55 -18.97
CA SER A 116 -17.33 -12.11 -19.07
C SER A 116 -18.46 -11.10 -18.85
N GLY A 117 -18.17 -9.92 -18.28
CA GLY A 117 -19.17 -8.93 -17.89
C GLY A 117 -20.01 -9.31 -16.66
N LYS A 118 -19.68 -10.39 -15.98
CA LYS A 118 -20.35 -10.85 -14.76
C LYS A 118 -19.73 -10.22 -13.51
N ASN A 119 -20.50 -10.18 -12.42
CA ASN A 119 -19.96 -9.82 -11.11
C ASN A 119 -19.09 -10.96 -10.59
N ILE A 120 -17.93 -10.62 -10.02
CA ILE A 120 -16.94 -11.57 -9.51
C ILE A 120 -16.71 -11.29 -8.03
N LEU A 121 -16.80 -12.32 -7.21
CA LEU A 121 -16.45 -12.30 -5.79
C LEU A 121 -15.23 -13.18 -5.56
N LEU A 122 -14.13 -12.60 -5.07
CA LEU A 122 -12.91 -13.32 -4.74
C LEU A 122 -12.91 -13.70 -3.25
N LEU A 123 -12.97 -14.98 -2.98
CA LEU A 123 -12.90 -15.54 -1.62
C LEU A 123 -11.57 -16.28 -1.42
N GLY A 124 -10.96 -16.09 -0.26
CA GLY A 124 -9.71 -16.78 0.07
C GLY A 124 -9.10 -16.29 1.37
N ARG A 125 -8.16 -17.06 1.91
CA ARG A 125 -7.42 -16.71 3.13
C ARG A 125 -6.59 -15.42 2.94
N PRO A 126 -6.23 -14.71 4.01
CA PRO A 126 -5.24 -13.64 3.94
C PRO A 126 -3.95 -14.12 3.24
N GLY A 127 -3.31 -13.24 2.47
CA GLY A 127 -2.03 -13.51 1.82
C GLY A 127 -2.07 -14.35 0.53
N VAL A 128 -3.23 -14.85 0.08
CA VAL A 128 -3.32 -15.67 -1.16
C VAL A 128 -3.29 -14.85 -2.46
N GLY A 129 -3.14 -13.53 -2.38
CA GLY A 129 -2.99 -12.67 -3.56
C GLY A 129 -4.29 -12.04 -4.09
N LYS A 130 -5.40 -12.03 -3.30
CA LYS A 130 -6.67 -11.41 -3.72
C LYS A 130 -6.48 -9.95 -4.18
N THR A 131 -5.82 -9.13 -3.37
CA THR A 131 -5.56 -7.70 -3.68
C THR A 131 -4.71 -7.54 -4.94
N THR A 132 -3.73 -8.42 -5.14
CA THR A 132 -2.91 -8.44 -6.36
C THR A 132 -3.77 -8.72 -7.60
N MET A 133 -4.69 -9.68 -7.49
CA MET A 133 -5.61 -10.04 -8.56
C MET A 133 -6.62 -8.92 -8.84
N LEU A 134 -7.17 -8.27 -7.82
CA LEU A 134 -8.04 -7.10 -7.97
C LEU A 134 -7.34 -5.95 -8.69
N ARG A 135 -6.08 -5.67 -8.33
CA ARG A 135 -5.26 -4.65 -8.98
C ARG A 135 -5.03 -4.95 -10.46
N GLU A 136 -4.65 -6.17 -10.78
CA GLU A 136 -4.47 -6.62 -12.17
C GLU A 136 -5.79 -6.57 -12.95
N MET A 137 -6.90 -6.98 -12.34
CA MET A 137 -8.23 -6.90 -12.96
C MET A 137 -8.60 -5.44 -13.29
N ALA A 138 -8.38 -4.52 -12.36
CA ALA A 138 -8.62 -3.09 -12.58
C ALA A 138 -7.76 -2.57 -13.75
N ARG A 139 -6.48 -2.94 -13.80
CA ARG A 139 -5.56 -2.58 -14.88
C ARG A 139 -6.04 -3.11 -16.24
N VAL A 140 -6.29 -4.39 -16.35
CA VAL A 140 -6.68 -5.05 -17.61
C VAL A 140 -8.02 -4.51 -18.11
N LEU A 141 -9.02 -4.39 -17.26
CA LEU A 141 -10.32 -3.83 -17.64
C LEU A 141 -10.21 -2.38 -18.11
N SER A 142 -9.36 -1.57 -17.48
CA SER A 142 -9.21 -0.17 -17.85
C SER A 142 -8.30 0.06 -19.07
N GLN A 143 -7.24 -0.73 -19.22
CA GLN A 143 -6.27 -0.57 -20.31
C GLN A 143 -6.61 -1.36 -21.57
N GLU A 144 -7.01 -2.61 -21.43
CA GLU A 144 -7.25 -3.54 -22.53
C GLU A 144 -8.71 -3.53 -22.97
N ALA A 145 -9.64 -3.67 -22.03
CA ALA A 145 -11.06 -3.59 -22.32
C ALA A 145 -11.59 -2.15 -22.49
N LYS A 146 -10.76 -1.13 -22.21
CA LYS A 146 -11.12 0.31 -22.31
C LYS A 146 -12.32 0.70 -21.47
N LYS A 147 -12.62 -0.03 -20.42
CA LYS A 147 -13.74 0.27 -19.50
C LYS A 147 -13.42 1.43 -18.57
N ARG A 148 -14.45 2.15 -18.16
CA ARG A 148 -14.36 3.12 -17.07
C ARG A 148 -14.41 2.34 -15.76
N VAL A 149 -13.23 2.16 -15.13
CA VAL A 149 -13.08 1.43 -13.88
C VAL A 149 -12.85 2.39 -12.74
N ILE A 150 -13.63 2.24 -11.67
CA ILE A 150 -13.40 2.91 -10.40
C ILE A 150 -13.03 1.87 -9.33
N ILE A 151 -11.98 2.16 -8.58
CA ILE A 151 -11.54 1.39 -7.44
C ILE A 151 -12.02 2.12 -6.18
N VAL A 152 -12.83 1.46 -5.36
CA VAL A 152 -13.20 1.90 -4.01
C VAL A 152 -12.25 1.19 -3.05
N ASP A 153 -11.22 1.91 -2.62
CA ASP A 153 -10.05 1.37 -1.91
C ASP A 153 -10.15 1.71 -0.42
N THR A 154 -10.72 0.83 0.37
CA THR A 154 -11.00 1.04 1.80
C THR A 154 -9.74 0.93 2.64
N SER A 155 -8.89 -0.03 2.33
CA SER A 155 -7.63 -0.28 3.04
C SER A 155 -6.42 0.30 2.32
N ASN A 156 -6.61 1.01 1.20
CA ASN A 156 -5.56 1.53 0.32
C ASN A 156 -4.57 0.45 -0.16
N GLU A 157 -5.01 -0.79 -0.23
CA GLU A 157 -4.16 -1.93 -0.61
C GLU A 157 -4.07 -2.12 -2.13
N ILE A 158 -5.09 -1.71 -2.88
CA ILE A 158 -5.10 -1.87 -4.34
C ILE A 158 -4.20 -0.85 -5.01
N ALA A 159 -4.34 0.43 -4.66
CA ALA A 159 -3.69 1.52 -5.35
C ALA A 159 -2.62 2.26 -4.53
N GLY A 160 -2.45 1.91 -3.26
CA GLY A 160 -1.49 2.52 -2.34
C GLY A 160 -2.11 3.63 -1.49
N ASP A 161 -1.39 4.03 -0.42
CA ASP A 161 -1.89 5.00 0.56
C ASP A 161 -1.73 6.48 0.12
N GLY A 162 -0.82 6.79 -0.79
CA GLY A 162 -0.58 8.17 -1.27
C GLY A 162 -1.74 8.73 -2.11
N ASP A 163 -1.83 10.06 -2.24
CA ASP A 163 -2.88 10.73 -3.03
C ASP A 163 -2.78 10.41 -4.53
N VAL A 164 -1.57 10.24 -5.03
CA VAL A 164 -1.34 9.76 -6.39
C VAL A 164 -1.24 8.23 -6.38
N PRO A 165 -2.19 7.52 -7.02
CA PRO A 165 -2.22 6.07 -7.00
C PRO A 165 -1.03 5.45 -7.75
N HIS A 166 -0.71 4.21 -7.41
CA HIS A 166 0.32 3.43 -8.10
C HIS A 166 -0.09 3.11 -9.54
N SER A 167 0.86 3.18 -10.47
CA SER A 167 0.61 2.96 -11.90
C SER A 167 0.12 1.55 -12.26
N ALA A 168 0.27 0.58 -11.38
CA ALA A 168 -0.20 -0.79 -11.60
C ALA A 168 -1.73 -0.95 -11.65
N ILE A 169 -2.51 0.09 -11.32
CA ILE A 169 -3.96 0.09 -11.55
C ILE A 169 -4.35 0.49 -12.99
N GLY A 170 -3.36 0.81 -13.82
CA GLY A 170 -3.57 1.23 -15.20
C GLY A 170 -4.28 2.57 -15.30
N ARG A 171 -5.36 2.61 -16.08
CA ARG A 171 -6.20 3.81 -16.31
C ARG A 171 -7.38 3.88 -15.36
N SER A 172 -7.47 2.99 -14.39
CA SER A 172 -8.52 3.04 -13.36
C SER A 172 -8.39 4.28 -12.49
N ARG A 173 -9.53 4.79 -12.05
CA ARG A 173 -9.56 5.88 -11.06
C ARG A 173 -9.78 5.29 -9.68
N ARG A 174 -9.14 5.85 -8.67
CA ARG A 174 -9.31 5.42 -7.29
C ARG A 174 -10.11 6.44 -6.49
N MET A 175 -11.01 5.94 -5.66
CA MET A 175 -11.65 6.67 -4.57
C MET A 175 -11.19 6.06 -3.25
N GLN A 176 -10.53 6.84 -2.41
CA GLN A 176 -10.17 6.43 -1.05
C GLN A 176 -11.39 6.49 -0.16
N VAL A 177 -11.51 5.52 0.75
CA VAL A 177 -12.59 5.47 1.73
C VAL A 177 -12.07 6.01 3.06
N PRO A 178 -12.64 7.10 3.59
CA PRO A 178 -12.13 7.72 4.82
C PRO A 178 -12.18 6.81 6.06
N SER A 179 -13.18 5.95 6.12
CA SER A 179 -13.31 4.91 7.16
C SER A 179 -14.16 3.75 6.62
N PRO A 180 -14.01 2.51 7.12
CA PRO A 180 -14.77 1.36 6.63
C PRO A 180 -16.29 1.57 6.61
N SER A 181 -16.85 2.26 7.60
CA SER A 181 -18.28 2.59 7.67
C SER A 181 -18.76 3.52 6.54
N ARG A 182 -17.86 4.22 5.85
CA ARG A 182 -18.18 5.12 4.73
C ARG A 182 -18.11 4.45 3.36
N GLN A 183 -17.68 3.20 3.28
CA GLN A 183 -17.48 2.47 2.01
C GLN A 183 -18.74 2.50 1.15
N HIS A 184 -19.91 2.19 1.72
CA HIS A 184 -21.17 2.18 1.00
C HIS A 184 -21.51 3.55 0.38
N GLY A 185 -21.31 4.64 1.13
CA GLY A 185 -21.50 6.01 0.62
C GLY A 185 -20.59 6.34 -0.55
N VAL A 186 -19.31 5.95 -0.45
CA VAL A 186 -18.31 6.16 -1.53
C VAL A 186 -18.68 5.34 -2.78
N MET A 187 -19.22 4.12 -2.61
CA MET A 187 -19.70 3.32 -3.75
C MET A 187 -20.88 3.99 -4.48
N ILE A 188 -21.84 4.54 -3.73
CA ILE A 188 -22.97 5.30 -4.32
C ILE A 188 -22.42 6.53 -5.04
N GLU A 189 -21.56 7.30 -4.41
CA GLU A 189 -20.92 8.48 -5.00
C GLU A 189 -20.17 8.13 -6.29
N ALA A 190 -19.47 6.98 -6.32
CA ALA A 190 -18.81 6.50 -7.53
C ALA A 190 -19.77 6.34 -8.69
N VAL A 191 -20.95 5.77 -8.47
CA VAL A 191 -21.98 5.56 -9.50
C VAL A 191 -22.60 6.87 -9.93
N GLU A 192 -23.02 7.70 -8.98
CA GLU A 192 -23.75 8.94 -9.25
C GLU A 192 -22.90 9.97 -9.97
N ASN A 193 -21.63 10.13 -9.57
CA ASN A 193 -20.80 11.22 -10.06
C ASN A 193 -19.83 10.82 -11.18
N HIS A 194 -19.51 9.54 -11.33
CA HIS A 194 -18.41 9.12 -12.21
C HIS A 194 -18.80 8.09 -13.27
N MET A 195 -20.01 7.59 -13.26
CA MET A 195 -20.58 6.66 -14.26
C MET A 195 -19.62 5.51 -14.64
N PRO A 196 -19.15 4.70 -13.67
CA PRO A 196 -18.27 3.57 -13.96
C PRO A 196 -19.03 2.46 -14.72
N GLU A 197 -18.31 1.71 -15.54
CA GLU A 197 -18.77 0.45 -16.10
C GLU A 197 -18.39 -0.74 -15.21
N THR A 198 -17.39 -0.53 -14.35
CA THR A 198 -16.93 -1.53 -13.38
C THR A 198 -16.47 -0.82 -12.11
N ILE A 199 -16.88 -1.36 -10.97
CA ILE A 199 -16.36 -0.96 -9.65
C ILE A 199 -15.56 -2.14 -9.11
N VAL A 200 -14.35 -1.86 -8.64
CA VAL A 200 -13.47 -2.81 -7.93
C VAL A 200 -13.41 -2.39 -6.47
N ILE A 201 -13.63 -3.33 -5.57
CA ILE A 201 -13.70 -3.08 -4.12
C ILE A 201 -12.69 -4.02 -3.45
N ASP A 202 -11.87 -3.51 -2.54
CA ASP A 202 -10.84 -4.28 -1.84
C ASP A 202 -11.41 -5.25 -0.78
N GLU A 203 -12.27 -4.75 0.06
CA GLU A 203 -12.93 -5.53 1.12
C GLU A 203 -14.41 -5.15 1.19
N MET A 204 -15.25 -6.13 1.42
CA MET A 204 -16.66 -5.89 1.73
C MET A 204 -16.82 -5.92 3.25
N GLY A 205 -16.94 -4.74 3.84
CA GLY A 205 -17.26 -4.60 5.25
C GLY A 205 -18.68 -5.12 5.52
N THR A 206 -18.82 -5.84 6.61
CA THR A 206 -20.14 -6.21 7.14
C THR A 206 -20.66 -5.11 8.04
N GLU A 207 -21.74 -4.49 7.68
CA GLU A 207 -22.87 -4.16 8.55
C GLU A 207 -24.13 -4.57 7.87
#